data_a2ea2e43d276a8bb3ad072cd5ca82711
#
_entry.id   a2ea2e43d276a8bb3ad072cd5ca82711
#
_cell.length_a   1.000
_cell.length_b   1.000
_cell.length_c   1.000
_cell.angle_alpha   90.00
_cell.angle_beta   90.00
_cell.angle_gamma   90.00
#
_symmetry.space_group_name_H-M   'P 1'
#
loop_
_entity.id
_entity.type
_entity.pdbx_description
1 polymer ?
#
loop_
_entity_poly.entity_id
_entity_poly.type
_entity_poly.pdbx_seq_one_letter_code
_entity_poly.pdbx_strand_id
1 'polypeptide(L)'
;MPKIEVSFSDICDLVGRKMEVRKFNEEDSLYAKCEVDEHFGDMLKLDVKDTNRPDLWSAEGVAREIRCRYKKYFPDYKVKKSNVVVKVDKSVNEVRPLTVCAVVRNLSLNETVLSQLIQLQEKIAGTFGRNRKEVAIGVYDLHKIKLPIRYTTTGKDEIRFAPLDFEKELTPRDILLRHPKGKEYGHLLKNASRYPLFIDSAGNVLSMPPIINSNYTGKVTHHTRDIFIECSGFDFRFLMPALNVL
;
A
#
# COMPACT_ATOMS: atom_id res chain seq x y z
N MET A 1 3.58 -15.46 -10.23
CA MET A 1 2.80 -14.30 -10.68
C MET A 1 1.87 -13.90 -9.54
N PRO A 2 1.48 -12.63 -9.40
CA PRO A 2 0.62 -12.23 -8.30
C PRO A 2 -0.78 -12.84 -8.45
N LYS A 3 -1.26 -13.45 -7.38
CA LYS A 3 -2.64 -13.93 -7.27
C LYS A 3 -3.39 -12.99 -6.36
N ILE A 4 -4.59 -12.58 -6.77
CA ILE A 4 -5.48 -11.70 -6.02
C ILE A 4 -6.82 -12.38 -5.77
N GLU A 5 -7.40 -12.09 -4.61
CA GLU A 5 -8.74 -12.53 -4.26
C GLU A 5 -9.69 -11.34 -4.38
N VAL A 6 -10.75 -11.50 -5.15
CA VAL A 6 -11.70 -10.43 -5.48
C VAL A 6 -13.13 -10.95 -5.48
N SER A 7 -14.08 -10.09 -5.11
CA SER A 7 -15.50 -10.37 -5.25
C SER A 7 -15.91 -10.19 -6.71
N PHE A 8 -16.59 -11.17 -7.29
CA PHE A 8 -17.09 -11.07 -8.66
C PHE A 8 -18.22 -10.05 -8.79
N SER A 9 -19.08 -9.97 -7.79
CA SER A 9 -20.14 -8.95 -7.75
C SER A 9 -19.54 -7.53 -7.71
N ASP A 10 -18.47 -7.31 -6.92
CA ASP A 10 -17.78 -6.04 -6.87
C ASP A 10 -17.15 -5.67 -8.23
N ILE A 11 -16.50 -6.62 -8.92
CA ILE A 11 -16.02 -6.39 -10.29
C ILE A 11 -17.18 -6.00 -11.23
N CYS A 12 -18.33 -6.69 -11.16
CA CYS A 12 -19.48 -6.35 -11.97
C CYS A 12 -19.97 -4.92 -11.72
N ASP A 13 -20.06 -4.52 -10.46
CA ASP A 13 -20.47 -3.18 -10.05
C ASP A 13 -19.48 -2.11 -10.52
N LEU A 14 -18.18 -2.34 -10.34
CA LEU A 14 -17.11 -1.46 -10.81
C LEU A 14 -17.07 -1.32 -12.34
N VAL A 15 -17.32 -2.41 -13.08
CA VAL A 15 -17.48 -2.38 -14.54
C VAL A 15 -18.76 -1.65 -14.95
N GLY A 16 -19.77 -1.67 -14.08
CA GLY A 16 -21.12 -1.15 -14.34
C GLY A 16 -21.92 -2.02 -15.30
N ARG A 17 -21.73 -3.34 -15.22
CA ARG A 17 -22.41 -4.32 -16.05
C ARG A 17 -22.53 -5.66 -15.33
N LYS A 18 -23.72 -6.27 -15.36
CA LYS A 18 -23.88 -7.67 -14.96
C LYS A 18 -23.18 -8.58 -15.96
N MET A 19 -22.36 -9.47 -15.46
CA MET A 19 -21.63 -10.47 -16.22
C MET A 19 -21.95 -11.86 -15.68
N GLU A 20 -21.78 -12.89 -16.53
CA GLU A 20 -21.81 -14.28 -16.09
C GLU A 20 -20.39 -14.74 -15.81
N VAL A 21 -20.18 -15.50 -14.73
CA VAL A 21 -18.86 -16.00 -14.32
C VAL A 21 -18.18 -16.77 -15.45
N ARG A 22 -18.95 -17.58 -16.20
CA ARG A 22 -18.43 -18.34 -17.33
C ARG A 22 -17.85 -17.40 -18.40
N LYS A 23 -18.63 -16.39 -18.82
CA LYS A 23 -18.18 -15.42 -19.82
C LYS A 23 -16.98 -14.59 -19.32
N PHE A 24 -17.03 -14.20 -18.05
CA PHE A 24 -15.88 -13.52 -17.42
C PHE A 24 -14.62 -14.36 -17.53
N ASN A 25 -14.68 -15.65 -17.21
CA ASN A 25 -13.53 -16.56 -17.27
C ASN A 25 -13.03 -16.78 -18.71
N GLU A 26 -13.95 -16.94 -19.67
CA GLU A 26 -13.59 -17.27 -21.05
C GLU A 26 -13.11 -16.06 -21.86
N GLU A 27 -13.53 -14.84 -21.53
CA GLU A 27 -13.26 -13.64 -22.34
C GLU A 27 -12.68 -12.46 -21.56
N ASP A 28 -13.38 -12.01 -20.49
CA ASP A 28 -13.09 -10.72 -19.88
C ASP A 28 -11.84 -10.75 -19.01
N SER A 29 -11.64 -11.84 -18.27
CA SER A 29 -10.42 -12.04 -17.47
C SER A 29 -9.20 -12.12 -18.36
N LEU A 30 -9.27 -12.85 -19.47
CA LEU A 30 -8.16 -12.97 -20.43
C LEU A 30 -7.83 -11.62 -21.09
N TYR A 31 -8.86 -10.80 -21.39
CA TYR A 31 -8.63 -9.44 -21.85
C TYR A 31 -7.87 -8.61 -20.81
N ALA A 32 -8.23 -8.72 -19.52
CA ALA A 32 -7.55 -8.06 -18.42
C ALA A 32 -6.22 -8.76 -18.02
N LYS A 33 -5.71 -9.70 -18.83
CA LYS A 33 -4.47 -10.44 -18.57
C LYS A 33 -4.48 -11.25 -17.26
N CYS A 34 -5.65 -11.76 -16.91
CA CYS A 34 -5.88 -12.59 -15.74
C CYS A 34 -6.43 -13.94 -16.15
N GLU A 35 -6.19 -14.95 -15.34
CA GLU A 35 -6.86 -16.25 -15.41
C GLU A 35 -7.58 -16.50 -14.09
N VAL A 36 -8.78 -17.08 -14.14
CA VAL A 36 -9.50 -17.52 -12.94
C VAL A 36 -8.92 -18.85 -12.48
N ASP A 37 -8.19 -18.84 -11.38
CA ASP A 37 -7.57 -20.01 -10.78
C ASP A 37 -8.60 -20.82 -9.99
N GLU A 38 -9.38 -20.12 -9.17
CA GLU A 38 -10.38 -20.70 -8.28
C GLU A 38 -11.63 -19.81 -8.25
N HIS A 39 -12.79 -20.44 -8.13
CA HIS A 39 -14.07 -19.76 -7.96
C HIS A 39 -14.83 -20.44 -6.82
N PHE A 40 -15.17 -19.66 -5.79
CA PHE A 40 -15.93 -20.14 -4.64
C PHE A 40 -16.98 -19.10 -4.23
N GLY A 41 -18.26 -19.42 -4.47
CA GLY A 41 -19.36 -18.48 -4.24
C GLY A 41 -19.19 -17.20 -5.08
N ASP A 42 -19.07 -16.05 -4.43
CA ASP A 42 -18.81 -14.76 -5.08
C ASP A 42 -17.30 -14.45 -5.20
N MET A 43 -16.45 -15.23 -4.56
CA MET A 43 -15.02 -14.98 -4.56
C MET A 43 -14.31 -15.64 -5.75
N LEU A 44 -13.51 -14.84 -6.45
CA LEU A 44 -12.60 -15.30 -7.50
C LEU A 44 -11.16 -15.15 -7.03
N LYS A 45 -10.33 -16.12 -7.33
CA LYS A 45 -8.89 -16.04 -7.24
C LYS A 45 -8.32 -15.86 -8.65
N LEU A 46 -7.79 -14.69 -8.92
CA LEU A 46 -7.25 -14.33 -10.22
C LEU A 46 -5.73 -14.44 -10.22
N ASP A 47 -5.17 -15.15 -11.18
CA ASP A 47 -3.75 -15.16 -11.47
C ASP A 47 -3.44 -14.11 -12.54
N VAL A 48 -2.83 -12.99 -12.13
CA VAL A 48 -2.50 -11.88 -13.04
C VAL A 48 -1.21 -12.20 -13.76
N LYS A 49 -1.26 -12.32 -15.10
CA LYS A 49 -0.12 -12.74 -15.91
C LYS A 49 0.89 -11.61 -16.16
N ASP A 50 0.43 -10.37 -16.23
CA ASP A 50 1.29 -9.21 -16.46
C ASP A 50 1.94 -8.72 -15.17
N THR A 51 3.18 -9.13 -14.94
CA THR A 51 3.96 -8.76 -13.74
C THR A 51 4.47 -7.33 -13.76
N ASN A 52 4.42 -6.64 -14.91
CA ASN A 52 4.76 -5.23 -15.09
C ASN A 52 3.54 -4.29 -15.05
N ARG A 53 2.35 -4.83 -14.77
CA ARG A 53 1.08 -4.10 -14.64
C ARG A 53 0.55 -4.20 -13.20
N PRO A 54 1.22 -3.57 -12.21
CA PRO A 54 0.77 -3.63 -10.81
C PRO A 54 -0.62 -3.00 -10.59
N ASP A 55 -1.07 -2.18 -11.50
CA ASP A 55 -2.42 -1.61 -11.54
C ASP A 55 -3.53 -2.66 -11.77
N LEU A 56 -3.20 -3.86 -12.25
CA LEU A 56 -4.14 -4.98 -12.39
C LEU A 56 -4.21 -5.90 -11.15
N TRP A 57 -3.46 -5.58 -10.09
CA TRP A 57 -3.42 -6.43 -8.89
C TRP A 57 -4.50 -6.07 -7.87
N SER A 58 -5.60 -5.48 -8.33
CA SER A 58 -6.78 -5.17 -7.54
C SER A 58 -8.06 -5.35 -8.36
N ALA A 59 -9.21 -5.46 -7.67
CA ALA A 59 -10.52 -5.52 -8.32
C ALA A 59 -10.78 -4.28 -9.18
N GLU A 60 -10.40 -3.10 -8.66
CA GLU A 60 -10.56 -1.81 -9.33
C GLU A 60 -9.76 -1.75 -10.63
N GLY A 61 -8.51 -2.25 -10.61
CA GLY A 61 -7.64 -2.27 -11.79
C GLY A 61 -8.15 -3.21 -12.87
N VAL A 62 -8.54 -4.42 -12.51
CA VAL A 62 -9.16 -5.40 -13.41
C VAL A 62 -10.46 -4.86 -13.98
N ALA A 63 -11.34 -4.33 -13.14
CA ALA A 63 -12.61 -3.76 -13.57
C ALA A 63 -12.42 -2.55 -14.50
N ARG A 64 -11.45 -1.69 -14.24
CA ARG A 64 -11.08 -0.56 -15.10
C ARG A 64 -10.67 -1.03 -16.49
N GLU A 65 -9.81 -2.05 -16.58
CA GLU A 65 -9.38 -2.62 -17.87
C GLU A 65 -10.57 -3.17 -18.66
N ILE A 66 -11.41 -3.97 -18.03
CA ILE A 66 -12.62 -4.53 -18.65
C ILE A 66 -13.61 -3.42 -19.06
N ARG A 67 -13.79 -2.41 -18.22
CA ARG A 67 -14.67 -1.26 -18.53
C ARG A 67 -14.19 -0.48 -19.76
N CYS A 68 -12.88 -0.32 -19.92
CA CYS A 68 -12.29 0.32 -21.10
C CYS A 68 -12.63 -0.45 -22.38
N ARG A 69 -12.64 -1.80 -22.33
CA ARG A 69 -13.06 -2.66 -23.46
C ARG A 69 -14.51 -2.38 -23.90
N TYR A 70 -15.43 -2.28 -22.93
CA TYR A 70 -16.86 -2.15 -23.23
C TYR A 70 -17.32 -0.72 -23.54
N LYS A 71 -16.76 0.27 -22.84
CA LYS A 71 -17.26 1.66 -22.90
C LYS A 71 -16.32 2.63 -23.60
N LYS A 72 -15.15 2.17 -24.09
CA LYS A 72 -14.07 3.05 -24.61
C LYS A 72 -13.78 4.22 -23.65
N TYR A 73 -13.81 3.93 -22.36
CA TYR A 73 -13.66 4.89 -21.29
C TYR A 73 -12.22 4.89 -20.78
N PHE A 74 -11.59 6.06 -20.82
CA PHE A 74 -10.28 6.27 -20.21
C PHE A 74 -10.45 7.18 -18.99
N PRO A 75 -10.20 6.69 -17.76
CA PRO A 75 -10.34 7.51 -16.58
C PRO A 75 -9.32 8.64 -16.60
N ASP A 76 -9.80 9.87 -16.36
CA ASP A 76 -8.97 11.06 -16.16
C ASP A 76 -8.90 11.37 -14.65
N TYR A 77 -7.81 10.94 -14.03
CA TYR A 77 -7.58 11.20 -12.60
C TYR A 77 -6.97 12.57 -12.39
N LYS A 78 -7.77 13.49 -11.84
CA LYS A 78 -7.32 14.86 -11.54
C LYS A 78 -6.66 14.90 -10.16
N VAL A 79 -5.39 15.27 -10.15
CA VAL A 79 -4.62 15.47 -8.93
C VAL A 79 -4.61 16.95 -8.57
N LYS A 80 -4.89 17.25 -7.30
CA LYS A 80 -4.78 18.60 -6.73
C LYS A 80 -3.52 18.72 -5.89
N LYS A 81 -2.87 19.89 -5.91
CA LYS A 81 -1.75 20.17 -5.01
C LYS A 81 -2.23 20.10 -3.57
N SER A 82 -1.55 19.29 -2.75
CA SER A 82 -1.82 19.16 -1.32
C SER A 82 -1.08 20.23 -0.52
N ASN A 83 -1.67 20.65 0.62
CA ASN A 83 -1.02 21.47 1.63
C ASN A 83 -0.29 20.65 2.70
N VAL A 84 -0.35 19.32 2.60
CA VAL A 84 0.40 18.42 3.49
C VAL A 84 1.86 18.42 3.08
N VAL A 85 2.73 18.76 4.03
CA VAL A 85 4.18 18.89 3.80
C VAL A 85 4.89 17.75 4.52
N VAL A 86 5.74 17.05 3.78
CA VAL A 86 6.71 16.09 4.31
C VAL A 86 8.10 16.71 4.20
N LYS A 87 8.75 16.93 5.35
CA LYS A 87 10.12 17.43 5.42
C LYS A 87 11.07 16.24 5.45
N VAL A 88 11.92 16.13 4.42
CA VAL A 88 12.90 15.05 4.30
C VAL A 88 14.23 15.49 4.90
N ASP A 89 14.71 14.77 5.90
CA ASP A 89 15.99 15.02 6.55
C ASP A 89 17.13 14.35 5.75
N LYS A 90 18.29 15.00 5.71
CA LYS A 90 19.48 14.46 5.02
C LYS A 90 19.96 13.13 5.61
N SER A 91 19.64 12.83 6.85
CA SER A 91 20.03 11.56 7.51
C SER A 91 19.49 10.32 6.82
N VAL A 92 18.38 10.43 6.04
CA VAL A 92 17.82 9.28 5.31
C VAL A 92 18.64 8.88 4.08
N ASN A 93 19.53 9.75 3.60
CA ASN A 93 20.28 9.54 2.35
C ASN A 93 21.11 8.25 2.36
N GLU A 94 21.63 7.87 3.51
CA GLU A 94 22.49 6.68 3.65
C GLU A 94 21.68 5.39 3.87
N VAL A 95 20.38 5.51 4.18
CA VAL A 95 19.57 4.35 4.58
C VAL A 95 18.47 4.05 3.59
N ARG A 96 17.61 5.05 3.29
CA ARG A 96 16.47 4.92 2.37
C ARG A 96 16.10 6.31 1.87
N PRO A 97 16.77 6.80 0.81
CA PRO A 97 16.86 8.24 0.51
C PRO A 97 15.59 8.87 -0.03
N LEU A 98 14.72 8.09 -0.68
CA LEU A 98 13.63 8.64 -1.45
C LEU A 98 12.28 8.32 -0.83
N THR A 99 11.36 9.28 -0.93
CA THR A 99 9.94 9.07 -0.64
C THR A 99 9.07 9.85 -1.60
N VAL A 100 7.89 9.31 -1.90
CA VAL A 100 6.78 9.96 -2.60
C VAL A 100 5.52 9.79 -1.76
N CYS A 101 4.68 10.82 -1.73
CA CYS A 101 3.53 10.84 -0.83
C CYS A 101 2.29 11.39 -1.53
N ALA A 102 1.12 10.92 -1.10
CA ALA A 102 -0.17 11.43 -1.54
C ALA A 102 -1.15 11.51 -0.36
N VAL A 103 -2.20 12.29 -0.57
CA VAL A 103 -3.37 12.34 0.32
C VAL A 103 -4.60 12.02 -0.51
N VAL A 104 -5.41 11.11 -0.01
CA VAL A 104 -6.73 10.81 -0.57
C VAL A 104 -7.78 11.20 0.46
N ARG A 105 -8.78 11.98 0.04
CA ARG A 105 -9.80 12.54 0.93
C ARG A 105 -11.19 12.06 0.57
N ASN A 106 -12.10 12.15 1.54
CA ASN A 106 -13.50 11.80 1.38
C ASN A 106 -13.74 10.35 0.95
N LEU A 107 -12.93 9.44 1.45
CA LEU A 107 -13.10 8.02 1.20
C LEU A 107 -14.34 7.47 1.92
N SER A 108 -14.98 6.51 1.29
CA SER A 108 -16.00 5.66 1.89
C SER A 108 -15.47 4.23 1.94
N LEU A 109 -14.76 3.92 3.03
CA LEU A 109 -14.18 2.61 3.24
C LEU A 109 -15.23 1.69 3.88
N ASN A 110 -15.42 0.52 3.29
CA ASN A 110 -16.06 -0.62 3.92
C ASN A 110 -15.02 -1.74 4.11
N GLU A 111 -15.40 -2.85 4.70
CA GLU A 111 -14.48 -3.96 4.96
C GLU A 111 -13.88 -4.55 3.68
N THR A 112 -14.67 -4.63 2.61
CA THR A 112 -14.22 -5.14 1.30
C THR A 112 -13.15 -4.23 0.71
N VAL A 113 -13.41 -2.93 0.60
CA VAL A 113 -12.46 -1.94 0.07
C VAL A 113 -11.19 -1.89 0.91
N LEU A 114 -11.33 -1.95 2.25
CA LEU A 114 -10.18 -1.97 3.15
C LEU A 114 -9.31 -3.23 2.94
N SER A 115 -9.94 -4.39 2.85
CA SER A 115 -9.23 -5.66 2.58
C SER A 115 -8.52 -5.64 1.22
N GLN A 116 -9.16 -5.09 0.19
CA GLN A 116 -8.57 -4.93 -1.15
C GLN A 116 -7.40 -3.95 -1.15
N LEU A 117 -7.51 -2.83 -0.44
CA LEU A 117 -6.40 -1.87 -0.30
C LEU A 117 -5.19 -2.51 0.39
N ILE A 118 -5.41 -3.27 1.47
CA ILE A 118 -4.35 -4.01 2.16
C ILE A 118 -3.73 -5.06 1.23
N GLN A 119 -4.55 -5.82 0.52
CA GLN A 119 -4.07 -6.82 -0.44
C GLN A 119 -3.21 -6.16 -1.53
N LEU A 120 -3.68 -5.07 -2.14
CA LEU A 120 -2.95 -4.34 -3.17
C LEU A 120 -1.60 -3.84 -2.65
N GLN A 121 -1.59 -3.22 -1.48
CA GLN A 121 -0.37 -2.73 -0.81
C GLN A 121 0.64 -3.87 -0.60
N GLU A 122 0.22 -5.01 -0.07
CA GLU A 122 1.09 -6.17 0.15
C GLU A 122 1.59 -6.78 -1.18
N LYS A 123 0.74 -6.86 -2.21
CA LYS A 123 1.15 -7.37 -3.54
C LYS A 123 2.16 -6.46 -4.20
N ILE A 124 1.96 -5.14 -4.16
CA ILE A 124 2.92 -4.17 -4.73
C ILE A 124 4.25 -4.27 -3.97
N ALA A 125 4.23 -4.19 -2.64
CA ALA A 125 5.45 -4.21 -1.84
C ALA A 125 6.21 -5.54 -1.95
N GLY A 126 5.50 -6.67 -1.98
CA GLY A 126 6.08 -8.00 -2.05
C GLY A 126 6.61 -8.36 -3.44
N THR A 127 5.92 -7.98 -4.51
CA THR A 127 6.26 -8.39 -5.88
C THR A 127 7.04 -7.29 -6.60
N PHE A 128 6.37 -6.22 -7.00
CA PHE A 128 6.97 -5.08 -7.69
C PHE A 128 8.07 -4.40 -6.84
N GLY A 129 7.82 -4.26 -5.55
CA GLY A 129 8.75 -3.71 -4.56
C GLY A 129 9.86 -4.66 -4.12
N ARG A 130 9.96 -5.87 -4.70
CA ARG A 130 10.98 -6.88 -4.40
C ARG A 130 11.11 -7.16 -2.90
N ASN A 131 10.02 -7.61 -2.29
CA ASN A 131 9.93 -7.86 -0.84
C ASN A 131 10.33 -6.62 -0.03
N ARG A 132 9.71 -5.48 -0.33
CA ARG A 132 9.92 -4.16 0.30
C ARG A 132 11.31 -3.55 0.11
N LYS A 133 12.19 -4.19 -0.65
CA LYS A 133 13.52 -3.63 -0.94
C LYS A 133 13.40 -2.33 -1.72
N GLU A 134 12.73 -2.36 -2.88
CA GLU A 134 12.62 -1.19 -3.76
C GLU A 134 11.48 -0.26 -3.34
N VAL A 135 10.35 -0.81 -2.87
CA VAL A 135 9.21 -0.05 -2.40
C VAL A 135 8.70 -0.60 -1.07
N ALA A 136 8.66 0.23 -0.06
CA ALA A 136 7.82 0.04 1.12
C ALA A 136 6.68 1.05 1.07
N ILE A 137 5.52 0.64 1.53
CA ILE A 137 4.28 1.42 1.46
C ILE A 137 3.70 1.56 2.86
N GLY A 138 3.36 2.78 3.24
CA GLY A 138 2.61 3.09 4.45
C GLY A 138 1.29 3.78 4.09
N VAL A 139 0.22 3.34 4.73
CA VAL A 139 -1.12 3.97 4.66
C VAL A 139 -1.54 4.33 6.07
N TYR A 140 -2.01 5.56 6.25
CA TYR A 140 -2.27 6.11 7.57
C TYR A 140 -3.58 6.88 7.60
N ASP A 141 -4.23 6.92 8.76
CA ASP A 141 -5.34 7.80 9.03
C ASP A 141 -4.84 9.24 9.20
N LEU A 142 -5.13 10.09 8.21
CA LEU A 142 -4.63 11.47 8.19
C LEU A 142 -5.12 12.30 9.39
N HIS A 143 -6.31 12.01 9.94
CA HIS A 143 -6.84 12.75 11.08
C HIS A 143 -6.06 12.53 12.38
N LYS A 144 -5.29 11.44 12.46
CA LYS A 144 -4.42 11.13 13.60
C LYS A 144 -3.04 11.80 13.51
N ILE A 145 -2.72 12.41 12.37
CA ILE A 145 -1.38 12.98 12.10
C ILE A 145 -1.37 14.48 12.36
N LYS A 146 -0.38 14.97 13.07
CA LYS A 146 -0.13 16.40 13.29
C LYS A 146 0.93 16.91 12.32
N LEU A 147 0.53 17.79 11.41
CA LEU A 147 1.42 18.35 10.38
C LEU A 147 2.40 19.38 10.96
N PRO A 148 3.61 19.54 10.36
CA PRO A 148 4.16 18.79 9.23
C PRO A 148 4.67 17.41 9.63
N ILE A 149 4.75 16.51 8.64
CA ILE A 149 5.39 15.20 8.77
C ILE A 149 6.89 15.38 8.53
N ARG A 150 7.72 14.61 9.21
CA ARG A 150 9.16 14.54 8.97
C ARG A 150 9.57 13.11 8.64
N TYR A 151 10.31 12.95 7.55
CA TYR A 151 10.99 11.73 7.19
C TYR A 151 12.46 11.86 7.58
N THR A 152 12.90 11.08 8.56
CA THR A 152 14.21 11.19 9.22
C THR A 152 14.74 9.81 9.58
N THR A 153 15.77 9.74 10.41
CA THR A 153 16.28 8.49 10.99
C THR A 153 16.26 8.53 12.51
N THR A 154 16.23 7.35 13.12
CA THR A 154 16.34 7.16 14.56
C THR A 154 17.42 6.13 14.89
N GLY A 155 18.01 6.22 16.06
CA GLY A 155 18.86 5.17 16.60
C GLY A 155 18.04 3.96 17.06
N LYS A 156 18.75 2.88 17.30
CA LYS A 156 18.15 1.56 17.60
C LYS A 156 17.30 1.54 18.88
N ASP A 157 17.58 2.42 19.83
CA ASP A 157 16.94 2.47 21.14
C ASP A 157 16.49 3.90 21.53
N GLU A 158 16.54 4.87 20.58
CA GLU A 158 16.28 6.30 20.86
C GLU A 158 14.78 6.62 21.05
N ILE A 159 13.90 5.82 20.46
CA ILE A 159 12.45 6.03 20.54
C ILE A 159 11.71 4.75 20.90
N ARG A 160 10.45 4.90 21.26
CA ARG A 160 9.51 3.79 21.45
C ARG A 160 8.20 4.11 20.79
N PHE A 161 7.56 3.10 20.21
CA PHE A 161 6.19 3.18 19.72
C PHE A 161 5.57 1.78 19.69
N ALA A 162 4.24 1.71 19.73
CA ALA A 162 3.53 0.46 19.51
C ALA A 162 3.46 0.17 18.01
N PRO A 163 4.12 -0.88 17.50
CA PRO A 163 4.00 -1.28 16.10
C PRO A 163 2.59 -1.82 15.82
N LEU A 164 2.17 -1.78 14.57
CA LEU A 164 0.85 -2.26 14.15
C LEU A 164 0.59 -3.68 14.70
N ASP A 165 -0.63 -3.92 15.18
CA ASP A 165 -1.10 -5.14 15.83
C ASP A 165 -0.49 -5.43 17.22
N PHE A 166 0.28 -4.49 17.78
CA PHE A 166 0.80 -4.56 19.13
C PHE A 166 0.28 -3.40 19.98
N GLU A 167 -0.01 -3.66 21.24
CA GLU A 167 -0.38 -2.62 22.20
C GLU A 167 0.85 -2.08 22.95
N LYS A 168 1.86 -2.92 23.11
CA LYS A 168 3.07 -2.58 23.85
C LYS A 168 4.06 -1.80 22.99
N GLU A 169 4.56 -0.71 23.54
CA GLU A 169 5.65 0.05 22.92
C GLU A 169 6.97 -0.72 22.93
N LEU A 170 7.61 -0.75 21.78
CA LEU A 170 8.90 -1.39 21.56
C LEU A 170 9.89 -0.38 21.02
N THR A 171 11.19 -0.60 21.29
CA THR A 171 12.26 0.13 20.61
C THR A 171 12.38 -0.38 19.15
N PRO A 172 12.98 0.41 18.23
CA PRO A 172 13.31 -0.07 16.90
C PRO A 172 14.07 -1.40 16.88
N ARG A 173 15.01 -1.59 17.79
CA ARG A 173 15.73 -2.86 17.98
C ARG A 173 14.80 -4.00 18.37
N ASP A 174 13.95 -3.79 19.36
CA ASP A 174 13.00 -4.80 19.83
C ASP A 174 11.99 -5.17 18.74
N ILE A 175 11.56 -4.21 17.92
CA ILE A 175 10.68 -4.47 16.77
C ILE A 175 11.34 -5.45 15.80
N LEU A 176 12.62 -5.24 15.44
CA LEU A 176 13.33 -6.15 14.55
C LEU A 176 13.49 -7.56 15.15
N LEU A 177 13.64 -7.67 16.46
CA LEU A 177 13.86 -8.94 17.14
C LEU A 177 12.55 -9.70 17.44
N ARG A 178 11.48 -8.99 17.77
CA ARG A 178 10.26 -9.59 18.38
C ARG A 178 9.06 -9.56 17.46
N HIS A 179 8.89 -8.49 16.67
CA HIS A 179 7.72 -8.35 15.79
C HIS A 179 7.84 -9.28 14.57
N PRO A 180 6.76 -9.97 14.12
CA PRO A 180 6.80 -10.84 12.94
C PRO A 180 7.38 -10.15 11.70
N LYS A 181 6.90 -8.93 11.39
CA LYS A 181 7.44 -8.14 10.26
C LYS A 181 8.89 -7.68 10.48
N GLY A 182 9.31 -7.50 11.71
CA GLY A 182 10.71 -7.25 12.06
C GLY A 182 11.61 -8.42 11.74
N LYS A 183 11.19 -9.64 12.09
CA LYS A 183 11.91 -10.89 11.76
C LYS A 183 11.94 -11.15 10.26
N GLU A 184 10.84 -10.89 9.55
CA GLU A 184 10.71 -11.08 8.12
C GLU A 184 11.58 -10.11 7.30
N TYR A 185 11.51 -8.81 7.60
CA TYR A 185 12.13 -7.74 6.81
C TYR A 185 13.35 -7.08 7.47
N GLY A 186 13.71 -7.46 8.68
CA GLY A 186 14.85 -6.86 9.43
C GLY A 186 16.18 -6.94 8.70
N HIS A 187 16.34 -7.96 7.84
CA HIS A 187 17.53 -8.10 7.01
C HIS A 187 17.78 -6.90 6.09
N LEU A 188 16.73 -6.14 5.71
CA LEU A 188 16.82 -4.93 4.88
C LEU A 188 17.50 -3.75 5.63
N LEU A 189 17.53 -3.80 6.96
CA LEU A 189 18.16 -2.79 7.82
C LEU A 189 19.41 -3.33 8.54
N LYS A 190 19.87 -4.53 8.22
CA LYS A 190 20.97 -5.21 8.94
C LYS A 190 22.23 -4.37 9.05
N ASN A 191 22.61 -3.69 7.98
CA ASN A 191 23.84 -2.91 7.90
C ASN A 191 23.63 -1.41 8.25
N ALA A 192 22.40 -1.01 8.57
CA ALA A 192 22.09 0.38 8.89
C ALA A 192 22.51 0.71 10.32
N SER A 193 23.24 1.82 10.49
CA SER A 193 23.58 2.37 11.81
C SER A 193 22.37 3.04 12.47
N ARG A 194 21.52 3.65 11.68
CA ARG A 194 20.25 4.28 12.05
C ARG A 194 19.12 3.74 11.18
N TYR A 195 17.89 3.84 11.64
CA TYR A 195 16.72 3.33 10.93
C TYR A 195 15.83 4.46 10.42
N PRO A 196 15.27 4.34 9.20
CA PRO A 196 14.35 5.35 8.67
C PRO A 196 13.09 5.44 9.53
N LEU A 197 12.57 6.66 9.64
CA LEU A 197 11.42 6.96 10.49
C LEU A 197 10.54 8.03 9.87
N PHE A 198 9.24 7.79 9.80
CA PHE A 198 8.25 8.85 9.63
C PHE A 198 7.68 9.23 10.99
N ILE A 199 7.68 10.54 11.28
CA ILE A 199 7.22 11.09 12.54
C ILE A 199 6.46 12.40 12.28
N ASP A 200 5.41 12.64 13.04
CA ASP A 200 4.64 13.89 12.96
C ASP A 200 5.23 15.00 13.85
N SER A 201 4.64 16.19 13.79
CA SER A 201 5.10 17.34 14.56
C SER A 201 4.86 17.24 16.07
N ALA A 202 3.96 16.34 16.51
CA ALA A 202 3.71 16.06 17.92
C ALA A 202 4.59 14.95 18.49
N GLY A 203 5.46 14.35 17.66
CA GLY A 203 6.31 13.25 18.08
C GLY A 203 5.69 11.87 17.92
N ASN A 204 4.51 11.76 17.31
CA ASN A 204 3.90 10.45 17.05
C ASN A 204 4.61 9.79 15.87
N VAL A 205 5.08 8.57 16.06
CA VAL A 205 5.66 7.76 15.00
C VAL A 205 4.56 7.30 14.04
N LEU A 206 4.77 7.47 12.74
CA LEU A 206 3.92 6.92 11.68
C LEU A 206 4.38 5.51 11.31
N SER A 207 5.68 5.39 11.00
CA SER A 207 6.28 4.11 10.60
C SER A 207 7.79 4.09 10.77
N MET A 208 8.32 2.88 10.74
CA MET A 208 9.75 2.56 10.56
C MET A 208 9.90 1.76 9.24
N PRO A 209 10.00 2.46 8.08
CA PRO A 209 10.15 1.76 6.80
C PRO A 209 11.48 0.98 6.73
N PRO A 210 11.55 -0.11 6.01
CA PRO A 210 10.48 -0.82 5.31
C PRO A 210 9.74 -1.85 6.19
N ILE A 211 9.80 -1.72 7.50
CA ILE A 211 9.42 -2.77 8.46
C ILE A 211 7.93 -2.69 8.81
N ILE A 212 7.50 -1.60 9.48
CA ILE A 212 6.17 -1.58 10.10
C ILE A 212 5.64 -0.17 10.35
N ASN A 213 4.33 0.00 10.25
CA ASN A 213 3.61 1.18 10.68
C ASN A 213 3.37 1.16 12.20
N SER A 214 3.10 2.32 12.79
CA SER A 214 2.64 2.38 14.17
C SER A 214 1.17 1.96 14.28
N ASN A 215 0.80 1.40 15.42
CA ASN A 215 -0.60 1.04 15.70
C ASN A 215 -1.51 2.28 15.80
N TYR A 216 -0.98 3.41 16.22
CA TYR A 216 -1.76 4.63 16.41
C TYR A 216 -2.18 5.26 15.08
N THR A 217 -1.23 5.59 14.21
CA THR A 217 -1.51 6.28 12.95
C THR A 217 -1.77 5.34 11.78
N GLY A 218 -1.15 4.16 11.76
CA GLY A 218 -1.20 3.20 10.67
C GLY A 218 -2.40 2.26 10.69
N LYS A 219 -3.22 2.30 11.76
CA LYS A 219 -4.45 1.51 11.80
C LYS A 219 -5.59 2.24 11.10
N VAL A 220 -5.73 2.00 9.80
CA VAL A 220 -6.85 2.45 8.97
C VAL A 220 -8.05 1.52 9.20
N THR A 221 -9.25 2.11 9.30
CA THR A 221 -10.51 1.40 9.55
C THR A 221 -11.62 1.89 8.62
N HIS A 222 -12.78 1.24 8.64
CA HIS A 222 -13.96 1.71 7.89
C HIS A 222 -14.47 3.10 8.31
N HIS A 223 -14.02 3.63 9.44
CA HIS A 223 -14.32 5.00 9.87
C HIS A 223 -13.36 6.04 9.29
N THR A 224 -12.20 5.63 8.77
CA THR A 224 -11.22 6.53 8.18
C THR A 224 -11.78 7.14 6.90
N ARG A 225 -11.67 8.46 6.76
CA ARG A 225 -12.19 9.23 5.62
C ARG A 225 -11.08 9.83 4.77
N ASP A 226 -10.00 10.20 5.40
CA ASP A 226 -8.84 10.77 4.75
C ASP A 226 -7.62 9.93 5.07
N ILE A 227 -6.86 9.54 4.06
CA ILE A 227 -5.63 8.79 4.23
C ILE A 227 -4.44 9.58 3.73
N PHE A 228 -3.32 9.40 4.40
CA PHE A 228 -1.99 9.74 3.93
C PHE A 228 -1.30 8.46 3.46
N ILE A 229 -0.72 8.49 2.26
CA ILE A 229 0.03 7.37 1.68
C ILE A 229 1.47 7.82 1.50
N GLU A 230 2.43 6.98 1.87
CA GLU A 230 3.83 7.15 1.53
C GLU A 230 4.40 5.88 0.87
N CYS A 231 5.25 6.10 -0.11
CA CYS A 231 6.09 5.06 -0.66
C CYS A 231 7.54 5.49 -0.49
N SER A 232 8.37 4.64 0.10
CA SER A 232 9.79 4.92 0.34
C SER A 232 10.69 3.87 -0.30
N GLY A 233 11.89 4.28 -0.73
CA GLY A 233 12.81 3.40 -1.43
C GLY A 233 14.05 4.10 -1.97
N PHE A 234 14.57 3.57 -3.10
CA PHE A 234 15.84 3.98 -3.67
C PHE A 234 15.73 4.55 -5.08
N ASP A 235 14.60 4.33 -5.79
CA ASP A 235 14.44 4.72 -7.17
C ASP A 235 13.00 5.17 -7.45
N PHE A 236 12.82 6.37 -7.98
CA PHE A 236 11.52 6.91 -8.36
C PHE A 236 10.79 6.08 -9.43
N ARG A 237 11.51 5.30 -10.24
CA ARG A 237 10.91 4.38 -11.23
C ARG A 237 10.08 3.27 -10.57
N PHE A 238 10.34 2.96 -9.31
CA PHE A 238 9.51 2.06 -8.50
C PHE A 238 8.48 2.82 -7.66
N LEU A 239 8.88 3.95 -7.05
CA LEU A 239 8.04 4.65 -6.10
C LEU A 239 6.83 5.30 -6.75
N MET A 240 7.02 5.98 -7.91
CA MET A 240 5.93 6.70 -8.58
C MET A 240 4.83 5.76 -9.11
N PRO A 241 5.14 4.66 -9.83
CA PRO A 241 4.12 3.70 -10.21
C PRO A 241 3.39 3.08 -9.02
N ALA A 242 4.11 2.73 -7.94
CA ALA A 242 3.50 2.17 -6.75
C ALA A 242 2.49 3.14 -6.11
N LEU A 243 2.86 4.42 -5.96
CA LEU A 243 1.97 5.44 -5.43
C LEU A 243 0.76 5.70 -6.34
N ASN A 244 0.96 5.70 -7.66
CA ASN A 244 -0.12 5.99 -8.62
C ASN A 244 -1.14 4.86 -8.74
N VAL A 245 -0.78 3.65 -8.33
CA VAL A 245 -1.67 2.48 -8.35
C VAL A 245 -2.55 2.43 -7.11
N LEU A 246 -2.05 2.92 -5.98
CA LEU A 246 -2.76 3.00 -4.70
C LEU A 246 -3.77 4.15 -4.69
#